data_47e6502e2aa3b760315b43dbfdbeb06e
#
_entry.id   47e6502e2aa3b760315b43dbfdbeb06e
#
_cell.length_a   1.000
_cell.length_b   1.000
_cell.length_c   1.000
_cell.angle_alpha   90.00
_cell.angle_beta   90.00
_cell.angle_gamma   90.00
#
_symmetry.space_group_name_H-M   'P 1'
#
loop_
_entity.id
_entity.type
_entity.pdbx_description
1 polymer ?
#
loop_
_entity_poly.entity_id
_entity_poly.type
_entity_poly.pdbx_seq_one_letter_code
_entity_poly.pdbx_strand_id
1 'polypeptide(L)'
;MNKILILGGTGMLGNAIVRHFKNNNNYEVHFTYRNEKVAFENFNKENAIRFDCLNDNILNLPKNIDYVINCIGIIKPFMYNDIKNSILINSVFPHNVSNWCKNNNIRMIHISTDCVFSGLHGKYNELSYHDALDDYGKSKSLGEPKNKCMILRTSIIGEEIHKDASLISWTKSQKGKEVNGYLNHFWNGCNSGPKMI
;
A
#
# COMPACT_ATOMS: atom_id res chain seq x y z
N MET A 1 2.15 25.47 6.36
CA MET A 1 2.26 24.06 6.78
C MET A 1 1.53 23.23 5.74
N ASN A 2 2.20 22.24 5.14
CA ASN A 2 1.56 21.39 4.14
C ASN A 2 0.65 20.36 4.80
N LYS A 3 -0.53 20.11 4.20
CA LYS A 3 -1.51 19.12 4.68
C LYS A 3 -1.39 17.82 3.90
N ILE A 4 -1.22 16.73 4.63
CA ILE A 4 -1.07 15.39 4.05
C ILE A 4 -2.23 14.52 4.50
N LEU A 5 -2.91 13.86 3.56
CA LEU A 5 -3.89 12.81 3.83
C LEU A 5 -3.30 11.43 3.47
N ILE A 6 -3.22 10.56 4.47
CA ILE A 6 -2.74 9.18 4.30
C ILE A 6 -3.94 8.25 4.27
N LEU A 7 -4.25 7.70 3.09
CA LEU A 7 -5.29 6.70 2.95
C LEU A 7 -4.77 5.35 3.43
N GLY A 8 -5.48 4.73 4.37
CA GLY A 8 -5.07 3.47 4.99
C GLY A 8 -4.01 3.63 6.10
N GLY A 9 -4.11 4.69 6.89
CA GLY A 9 -3.15 5.02 7.96
C GLY A 9 -3.03 4.01 9.08
N THR A 10 -3.93 3.03 9.17
CA THR A 10 -3.86 1.92 10.14
C THR A 10 -3.20 0.65 9.58
N GLY A 11 -2.87 0.62 8.29
CA GLY A 11 -2.06 -0.46 7.69
C GLY A 11 -0.59 -0.33 8.05
N MET A 12 0.21 -1.38 7.80
CA MET A 12 1.64 -1.41 8.13
C MET A 12 2.39 -0.18 7.59
N LEU A 13 2.34 0.06 6.29
CA LEU A 13 3.03 1.20 5.67
C LEU A 13 2.38 2.54 6.06
N GLY A 14 1.05 2.62 5.98
CA GLY A 14 0.33 3.85 6.33
C GLY A 14 0.62 4.32 7.74
N ASN A 15 0.70 3.39 8.71
CA ASN A 15 1.08 3.67 10.09
C ASN A 15 2.50 4.23 10.20
N ALA A 16 3.46 3.61 9.53
CA ALA A 16 4.85 4.09 9.53
C ALA A 16 4.94 5.52 8.96
N ILE A 17 4.21 5.80 7.88
CA ILE A 17 4.16 7.14 7.27
C ILE A 17 3.49 8.15 8.19
N VAL A 18 2.34 7.79 8.81
CA VAL A 18 1.67 8.68 9.79
C VAL A 18 2.62 9.05 10.92
N ARG A 19 3.30 8.07 11.51
CA ARG A 19 4.26 8.32 12.61
C ARG A 19 5.42 9.20 12.18
N HIS A 20 5.96 8.97 10.98
CA HIS A 20 7.07 9.76 10.45
C HIS A 20 6.70 11.24 10.29
N PHE A 21 5.57 11.52 9.64
CA PHE A 21 5.16 12.91 9.38
C PHE A 21 4.58 13.62 10.61
N LYS A 22 3.93 12.92 11.55
CA LYS A 22 3.45 13.52 12.80
C LYS A 22 4.56 14.11 13.66
N ASN A 23 5.77 13.61 13.55
CA ASN A 23 6.92 14.13 14.28
C ASN A 23 7.59 15.34 13.59
N ASN A 24 7.03 15.82 12.49
CA ASN A 24 7.58 16.92 11.70
C ASN A 24 6.58 18.09 11.65
N ASN A 25 6.91 19.18 12.34
CA ASN A 25 6.06 20.36 12.48
C ASN A 25 5.77 21.10 11.15
N ASN A 26 6.40 20.70 10.04
CA ASN A 26 6.12 21.27 8.71
C ASN A 26 4.86 20.70 8.08
N TYR A 27 4.28 19.66 8.67
CA TYR A 27 3.13 18.93 8.10
C TYR A 27 1.98 18.83 9.10
N GLU A 28 0.76 19.06 8.60
CA GLU A 28 -0.48 18.67 9.25
C GLU A 28 -0.93 17.33 8.66
N VAL A 29 -0.98 16.29 9.50
CA VAL A 29 -1.21 14.90 9.05
C VAL A 29 -2.62 14.46 9.35
N HIS A 30 -3.38 14.17 8.32
CA HIS A 30 -4.66 13.48 8.37
C HIS A 30 -4.46 12.04 7.91
N PHE A 31 -5.25 11.11 8.45
CA PHE A 31 -5.20 9.72 8.01
C PHE A 31 -6.57 9.05 8.05
N THR A 32 -6.77 8.06 7.16
CA THR A 32 -7.99 7.29 7.16
C THR A 32 -7.83 5.97 7.90
N TYR A 33 -8.91 5.54 8.54
CA TYR A 33 -9.04 4.24 9.20
C TYR A 33 -10.38 3.59 8.84
N ARG A 34 -10.45 2.26 8.97
CA ARG A 34 -11.69 1.49 8.78
C ARG A 34 -12.22 0.95 10.10
N ASN A 35 -11.33 0.44 10.95
CA ASN A 35 -11.67 -0.10 12.25
C ASN A 35 -11.25 0.88 13.36
N GLU A 36 -12.22 1.37 14.13
CA GLU A 36 -12.02 2.38 15.17
C GLU A 36 -11.11 1.90 16.30
N LYS A 37 -11.31 0.66 16.78
CA LYS A 37 -10.49 0.07 17.84
C LYS A 37 -9.02 0.10 17.47
N VAL A 38 -8.69 -0.35 16.26
CA VAL A 38 -7.34 -0.36 15.72
C VAL A 38 -6.74 1.04 15.61
N ALA A 39 -7.54 2.02 15.18
CA ALA A 39 -7.05 3.39 15.01
C ALA A 39 -6.66 4.00 16.36
N PHE A 40 -7.48 3.82 17.40
CA PHE A 40 -7.32 4.56 18.65
C PHE A 40 -6.48 3.86 19.72
N GLU A 41 -6.15 2.60 19.54
CA GLU A 41 -5.08 1.95 20.32
C GLU A 41 -3.68 2.52 19.97
N ASN A 42 -3.51 3.08 18.79
CA ASN A 42 -2.20 3.48 18.27
C ASN A 42 -2.07 4.97 17.91
N PHE A 43 -3.17 5.71 17.78
CA PHE A 43 -3.18 7.10 17.38
C PHE A 43 -4.19 7.92 18.15
N ASN A 44 -3.90 9.22 18.33
CA ASN A 44 -4.89 10.18 18.80
C ASN A 44 -6.01 10.35 17.76
N LYS A 45 -7.23 10.60 18.22
CA LYS A 45 -8.42 10.84 17.37
C LYS A 45 -8.30 12.07 16.46
N GLU A 46 -7.42 12.95 16.81
CA GLU A 46 -7.17 14.19 16.08
C GLU A 46 -6.73 13.89 14.64
N ASN A 47 -7.43 14.47 13.67
CA ASN A 47 -7.20 14.30 12.24
C ASN A 47 -7.41 12.86 11.70
N ALA A 48 -8.04 11.98 12.47
CA ALA A 48 -8.43 10.64 12.04
C ALA A 48 -9.80 10.68 11.33
N ILE A 49 -9.89 10.07 10.16
CA ILE A 49 -11.07 10.09 9.31
C ILE A 49 -11.53 8.64 9.06
N ARG A 50 -12.76 8.32 9.46
CA ARG A 50 -13.32 7.02 9.11
C ARG A 50 -13.58 6.97 7.61
N PHE A 51 -13.06 5.97 6.93
CA PHE A 51 -13.24 5.80 5.50
C PHE A 51 -13.05 4.33 5.08
N ASP A 52 -14.04 3.79 4.40
CA ASP A 52 -14.00 2.48 3.75
C ASP A 52 -14.06 2.68 2.24
N CYS A 53 -12.98 2.33 1.53
CA CYS A 53 -12.83 2.56 0.10
C CYS A 53 -13.84 1.80 -0.79
N LEU A 54 -14.55 0.81 -0.25
CA LEU A 54 -15.61 0.08 -0.95
C LEU A 54 -17.00 0.69 -0.76
N ASN A 55 -17.24 1.27 0.41
CA ASN A 55 -18.59 1.65 0.83
C ASN A 55 -18.78 3.17 0.96
N ASP A 56 -17.71 3.92 1.19
CA ASP A 56 -17.79 5.36 1.40
C ASP A 56 -17.50 6.14 0.11
N ASN A 57 -18.17 7.30 -0.03
CA ASN A 57 -17.92 8.17 -1.16
C ASN A 57 -16.63 8.97 -0.96
N ILE A 58 -15.72 8.88 -1.92
CA ILE A 58 -14.43 9.61 -1.90
C ILE A 58 -14.63 11.14 -1.84
N LEU A 59 -15.78 11.66 -2.28
CA LEU A 59 -16.10 13.09 -2.24
C LEU A 59 -16.28 13.61 -0.81
N ASN A 60 -16.44 12.72 0.19
CA ASN A 60 -16.53 13.05 1.61
C ASN A 60 -15.16 13.29 2.25
N LEU A 61 -14.07 12.98 1.56
CA LEU A 61 -12.73 13.28 2.04
C LEU A 61 -12.45 14.80 2.01
N PRO A 62 -11.62 15.31 2.93
CA PRO A 62 -11.30 16.74 3.01
C PRO A 62 -10.56 17.21 1.75
N LYS A 63 -11.00 18.34 1.18
CA LYS A 63 -10.42 18.89 -0.06
C LYS A 63 -9.27 19.87 0.19
N ASN A 64 -9.17 20.40 1.40
CA ASN A 64 -8.07 21.31 1.79
C ASN A 64 -6.83 20.50 2.19
N ILE A 65 -6.28 19.77 1.23
CA ILE A 65 -5.15 18.85 1.35
C ILE A 65 -4.17 19.15 0.21
N ASP A 66 -2.88 19.19 0.50
CA ASP A 66 -1.84 19.41 -0.49
C ASP A 66 -1.37 18.09 -1.12
N TYR A 67 -1.31 17.03 -0.31
CA TYR A 67 -0.80 15.72 -0.72
C TYR A 67 -1.69 14.58 -0.23
N VAL A 68 -1.94 13.61 -1.10
CA VAL A 68 -2.55 12.33 -0.74
C VAL A 68 -1.53 11.22 -0.94
N ILE A 69 -1.35 10.37 0.08
CA ILE A 69 -0.54 9.15 -0.02
C ILE A 69 -1.50 7.97 0.09
N ASN A 70 -1.70 7.25 -1.02
CA ASN A 70 -2.57 6.08 -1.02
C ASN A 70 -1.79 4.81 -0.65
N CYS A 71 -1.99 4.34 0.58
CA CYS A 71 -1.45 3.09 1.13
C CYS A 71 -2.51 1.98 1.20
N ILE A 72 -3.74 2.22 0.71
CA ILE A 72 -4.78 1.19 0.70
C ILE A 72 -4.47 0.18 -0.40
N GLY A 73 -4.50 -1.09 -0.04
CA GLY A 73 -4.36 -2.22 -0.95
C GLY A 73 -4.54 -3.55 -0.23
N ILE A 74 -4.96 -4.56 -0.97
CA ILE A 74 -5.06 -5.94 -0.49
C ILE A 74 -3.80 -6.67 -0.95
N ILE A 75 -3.09 -7.28 -0.01
CA ILE A 75 -1.88 -8.06 -0.29
C ILE A 75 -2.20 -9.48 -0.76
N LYS A 76 -1.26 -10.10 -1.44
CA LYS A 76 -1.40 -11.41 -2.06
C LYS A 76 -2.03 -12.49 -1.15
N PRO A 77 -1.65 -12.66 0.14
CA PRO A 77 -2.23 -13.70 0.99
C PRO A 77 -3.74 -13.55 1.24
N PHE A 78 -4.27 -12.34 1.13
CA PHE A 78 -5.68 -12.05 1.41
C PHE A 78 -6.53 -11.85 0.16
N MET A 79 -5.91 -11.83 -1.02
CA MET A 79 -6.60 -11.52 -2.27
C MET A 79 -7.72 -12.52 -2.60
N TYR A 80 -7.47 -13.80 -2.37
CA TYR A 80 -8.42 -14.85 -2.71
C TYR A 80 -9.54 -15.06 -1.67
N ASN A 81 -9.50 -14.37 -0.53
CA ASN A 81 -10.61 -14.37 0.41
C ASN A 81 -11.85 -13.65 -0.18
N ASP A 82 -11.61 -12.62 -1.01
CA ASP A 82 -12.63 -11.90 -1.77
C ASP A 82 -11.97 -11.25 -3.00
N ILE A 83 -11.89 -12.01 -4.08
CA ILE A 83 -11.20 -11.59 -5.31
C ILE A 83 -11.84 -10.34 -5.94
N LYS A 84 -13.18 -10.24 -5.93
CA LYS A 84 -13.91 -9.12 -6.49
C LYS A 84 -13.54 -7.81 -5.78
N ASN A 85 -13.66 -7.78 -4.46
CA ASN A 85 -13.34 -6.59 -3.69
C ASN A 85 -11.83 -6.30 -3.71
N SER A 86 -10.98 -7.32 -3.79
CA SER A 86 -9.53 -7.14 -3.95
C SER A 86 -9.19 -6.44 -5.27
N ILE A 87 -9.84 -6.79 -6.38
CA ILE A 87 -9.68 -6.11 -7.67
C ILE A 87 -10.20 -4.67 -7.58
N LEU A 88 -11.37 -4.44 -6.99
CA LEU A 88 -11.91 -3.08 -6.81
C LEU A 88 -10.93 -2.19 -6.02
N ILE A 89 -10.37 -2.70 -4.94
CA ILE A 89 -9.42 -1.97 -4.08
C ILE A 89 -8.08 -1.76 -4.77
N ASN A 90 -7.53 -2.79 -5.41
CA ASN A 90 -6.19 -2.72 -5.98
C ASN A 90 -6.15 -2.03 -7.34
N SER A 91 -7.23 -2.14 -8.15
CA SER A 91 -7.25 -1.65 -9.52
C SER A 91 -8.11 -0.38 -9.68
N VAL A 92 -9.36 -0.40 -9.22
CA VAL A 92 -10.31 0.69 -9.50
C VAL A 92 -10.11 1.88 -8.55
N PHE A 93 -9.99 1.60 -7.25
CA PHE A 93 -9.91 2.64 -6.23
C PHE A 93 -8.75 3.64 -6.45
N PRO A 94 -7.51 3.23 -6.81
CA PRO A 94 -6.43 4.17 -7.06
C PRO A 94 -6.73 5.16 -8.18
N HIS A 95 -7.45 4.75 -9.23
CA HIS A 95 -7.88 5.66 -10.30
C HIS A 95 -8.93 6.66 -9.82
N ASN A 96 -9.87 6.22 -8.96
CA ASN A 96 -10.86 7.12 -8.35
C ASN A 96 -10.16 8.18 -7.48
N VAL A 97 -9.17 7.77 -6.68
CA VAL A 97 -8.33 8.70 -5.89
C VAL A 97 -7.59 9.68 -6.80
N SER A 98 -6.96 9.18 -7.86
CA SER A 98 -6.22 10.01 -8.81
C SER A 98 -7.11 11.07 -9.49
N ASN A 99 -8.30 10.66 -9.92
CA ASN A 99 -9.28 11.57 -10.52
C ASN A 99 -9.78 12.62 -9.50
N TRP A 100 -10.07 12.20 -8.28
CA TRP A 100 -10.48 13.10 -7.21
C TRP A 100 -9.36 14.09 -6.86
N CYS A 101 -8.12 13.64 -6.74
CA CYS A 101 -6.96 14.49 -6.50
C CYS A 101 -6.78 15.52 -7.64
N LYS A 102 -6.86 15.06 -8.91
CA LYS A 102 -6.77 15.94 -10.08
C LYS A 102 -7.82 17.05 -10.06
N ASN A 103 -9.07 16.70 -9.74
CA ASN A 103 -10.20 17.64 -9.73
C ASN A 103 -10.12 18.67 -8.58
N ASN A 104 -9.36 18.37 -7.53
CA ASN A 104 -9.17 19.24 -6.37
C ASN A 104 -7.74 19.85 -6.30
N ASN A 105 -6.94 19.69 -7.37
CA ASN A 105 -5.55 20.18 -7.45
C ASN A 105 -4.63 19.64 -6.34
N ILE A 106 -4.84 18.40 -5.92
CA ILE A 106 -4.08 17.70 -4.90
C ILE A 106 -3.00 16.84 -5.58
N ARG A 107 -1.81 16.79 -5.02
CA ARG A 107 -0.73 15.90 -5.48
C ARG A 107 -0.92 14.52 -4.90
N MET A 108 -0.84 13.49 -5.75
CA MET A 108 -1.02 12.11 -5.32
C MET A 108 0.28 11.30 -5.40
N ILE A 109 0.54 10.52 -4.35
CA ILE A 109 1.52 9.45 -4.32
C ILE A 109 0.75 8.13 -4.13
N HIS A 110 0.95 7.17 -5.03
CA HIS A 110 0.35 5.84 -4.92
C HIS A 110 1.42 4.79 -4.66
N ILE A 111 1.18 4.00 -3.62
CA ILE A 111 2.05 2.87 -3.28
C ILE A 111 1.62 1.65 -4.09
N SER A 112 2.44 1.31 -5.06
CA SER A 112 2.34 0.12 -5.87
C SER A 112 3.32 -0.95 -5.37
N THR A 113 3.63 -1.91 -6.19
CA THR A 113 4.50 -3.04 -5.86
C THR A 113 5.43 -3.37 -7.03
N ASP A 114 6.60 -3.90 -6.72
CA ASP A 114 7.49 -4.54 -7.69
C ASP A 114 6.90 -5.82 -8.30
N CYS A 115 5.88 -6.39 -7.67
CA CYS A 115 5.13 -7.55 -8.17
C CYS A 115 4.37 -7.30 -9.48
N VAL A 116 4.34 -6.06 -9.99
CA VAL A 116 3.88 -5.77 -11.36
C VAL A 116 4.81 -6.40 -12.41
N PHE A 117 6.00 -6.80 -12.00
CA PHE A 117 6.99 -7.51 -12.82
C PHE A 117 7.04 -9.00 -12.48
N SER A 118 7.22 -9.84 -13.49
CA SER A 118 7.33 -11.29 -13.32
C SER A 118 8.62 -11.75 -12.64
N GLY A 119 9.67 -10.97 -12.73
CA GLY A 119 11.02 -11.36 -12.32
C GLY A 119 11.77 -12.23 -13.34
N LEU A 120 11.16 -12.61 -14.46
CA LEU A 120 11.75 -13.54 -15.44
C LEU A 120 12.98 -12.92 -16.14
N HIS A 121 12.92 -11.64 -16.46
CA HIS A 121 14.00 -10.96 -17.21
C HIS A 121 15.02 -10.27 -16.31
N GLY A 122 14.64 -9.91 -15.08
CA GLY A 122 15.48 -9.11 -14.17
C GLY A 122 15.78 -7.70 -14.70
N LYS A 123 16.50 -6.90 -13.91
CA LYS A 123 16.94 -5.53 -14.28
C LYS A 123 15.82 -4.62 -14.77
N TYR A 124 14.62 -4.77 -14.20
CA TYR A 124 13.48 -3.89 -14.50
C TYR A 124 13.76 -2.46 -14.07
N ASN A 125 13.20 -1.52 -14.82
CA ASN A 125 13.20 -0.10 -14.50
C ASN A 125 11.76 0.45 -14.61
N GLU A 126 11.60 1.75 -14.41
CA GLU A 126 10.30 2.41 -14.37
C GLU A 126 9.55 2.36 -15.73
N LEU A 127 10.28 2.18 -16.83
CA LEU A 127 9.74 2.12 -18.20
C LEU A 127 9.49 0.68 -18.67
N SER A 128 9.88 -0.31 -17.88
CA SER A 128 9.70 -1.71 -18.24
C SER A 128 8.20 -2.08 -18.29
N TYR A 129 7.84 -2.92 -19.26
CA TYR A 129 6.47 -3.44 -19.35
C TYR A 129 6.13 -4.30 -18.13
N HIS A 130 4.90 -4.13 -17.63
CA HIS A 130 4.37 -4.98 -16.56
C HIS A 130 4.03 -6.34 -17.14
N ASP A 131 4.66 -7.37 -16.63
CA ASP A 131 4.55 -8.75 -17.10
C ASP A 131 4.15 -9.73 -15.98
N ALA A 132 3.50 -9.22 -14.91
CA ALA A 132 3.02 -10.03 -13.80
C ALA A 132 2.15 -11.20 -14.26
N LEU A 133 2.41 -12.39 -13.74
CA LEU A 133 1.68 -13.61 -14.08
C LEU A 133 0.52 -13.88 -13.12
N ASP A 134 0.64 -13.48 -11.86
CA ASP A 134 -0.39 -13.71 -10.85
C ASP A 134 -1.43 -12.56 -10.78
N ASP A 135 -2.58 -12.87 -10.19
CA ASP A 135 -3.70 -11.92 -10.13
C ASP A 135 -3.40 -10.71 -9.24
N TYR A 136 -2.57 -10.88 -8.20
CA TYR A 136 -2.15 -9.76 -7.35
C TYR A 136 -1.33 -8.75 -8.15
N GLY A 137 -0.27 -9.19 -8.80
CA GLY A 137 0.58 -8.33 -9.62
C GLY A 137 -0.21 -7.66 -10.76
N LYS A 138 -1.09 -8.43 -11.44
CA LYS A 138 -2.01 -7.90 -12.48
C LYS A 138 -2.95 -6.85 -11.91
N SER A 139 -3.57 -7.08 -10.74
CA SER A 139 -4.49 -6.14 -10.12
C SER A 139 -3.79 -4.84 -9.71
N LYS A 140 -2.58 -4.93 -9.16
CA LYS A 140 -1.76 -3.77 -8.80
C LYS A 140 -1.27 -3.02 -10.04
N SER A 141 -0.87 -3.72 -11.09
CA SER A 141 -0.50 -3.14 -12.38
C SER A 141 -1.63 -2.32 -13.00
N LEU A 142 -2.84 -2.88 -13.03
CA LEU A 142 -4.04 -2.17 -13.49
C LEU A 142 -4.38 -0.96 -12.60
N GLY A 143 -3.99 -0.98 -11.34
CA GLY A 143 -4.25 0.09 -10.38
C GLY A 143 -3.25 1.25 -10.42
N GLU A 144 -2.28 1.28 -11.31
CA GLU A 144 -1.35 2.39 -11.44
C GLU A 144 -1.93 3.53 -12.30
N PRO A 145 -2.34 4.69 -11.71
CA PRO A 145 -2.88 5.79 -12.49
C PRO A 145 -1.81 6.45 -13.36
N LYS A 146 -2.14 6.70 -14.63
CA LYS A 146 -1.23 7.35 -15.59
C LYS A 146 -1.21 8.88 -15.50
N ASN A 147 -2.14 9.49 -14.74
CA ASN A 147 -2.34 10.94 -14.71
C ASN A 147 -1.84 11.56 -13.41
N LYS A 148 -0.84 12.48 -13.49
CA LYS A 148 -0.37 13.34 -12.37
C LYS A 148 -0.27 12.63 -10.99
N CYS A 149 0.16 11.39 -11.00
CA CYS A 149 0.35 10.57 -9.81
C CYS A 149 1.78 10.07 -9.78
N MET A 150 2.46 10.24 -8.65
CA MET A 150 3.75 9.59 -8.42
C MET A 150 3.48 8.15 -7.99
N ILE A 151 4.01 7.19 -8.73
CA ILE A 151 3.92 5.76 -8.40
C ILE A 151 5.20 5.32 -7.71
N LEU A 152 5.07 4.74 -6.53
CA LEU A 152 6.19 4.11 -5.82
C LEU A 152 5.98 2.59 -5.80
N ARG A 153 6.73 1.88 -6.62
CA ARG A 153 6.77 0.41 -6.63
C ARG A 153 7.75 -0.05 -5.58
N THR A 154 7.22 -0.66 -4.53
CA THR A 154 8.01 -1.04 -3.36
C THR A 154 7.79 -2.48 -2.98
N SER A 155 8.79 -3.06 -2.32
CA SER A 155 8.66 -4.27 -1.52
C SER A 155 8.73 -3.88 -0.06
N ILE A 156 7.63 -4.06 0.68
CA ILE A 156 7.47 -3.51 2.01
C ILE A 156 7.91 -4.54 3.05
N ILE A 157 8.83 -4.14 3.93
CA ILE A 157 9.25 -4.92 5.09
C ILE A 157 8.99 -4.07 6.34
N GLY A 158 8.15 -4.56 7.25
CA GLY A 158 7.83 -3.83 8.47
C GLY A 158 7.02 -4.67 9.45
N GLU A 159 6.90 -4.17 10.67
CA GLU A 159 6.03 -4.76 11.68
C GLU A 159 4.58 -4.35 11.44
N GLU A 160 3.67 -5.31 11.56
CA GLU A 160 2.23 -5.05 11.51
C GLU A 160 1.70 -4.76 12.92
N ILE A 161 0.72 -3.86 12.98
CA ILE A 161 0.12 -3.48 14.26
C ILE A 161 -0.98 -4.46 14.67
N HIS A 162 -1.61 -5.15 13.70
CA HIS A 162 -2.85 -5.91 13.94
C HIS A 162 -2.89 -7.29 13.29
N LYS A 163 -1.85 -7.67 12.56
CA LYS A 163 -1.80 -8.93 11.82
C LYS A 163 -0.40 -9.49 11.89
N ASP A 164 -0.30 -10.81 11.81
CA ASP A 164 0.97 -11.53 11.79
C ASP A 164 1.26 -12.12 10.39
N ALA A 165 0.93 -11.35 9.34
CA ALA A 165 1.10 -11.78 7.95
C ALA A 165 2.37 -11.21 7.28
N SER A 166 3.14 -10.39 8.00
CA SER A 166 4.37 -9.79 7.46
C SER A 166 5.53 -10.79 7.44
N LEU A 167 6.52 -10.50 6.58
CA LEU A 167 7.78 -11.26 6.55
C LEU A 167 8.46 -11.28 7.92
N ILE A 168 8.43 -10.16 8.66
CA ILE A 168 9.02 -10.07 10.00
C ILE A 168 8.29 -11.00 10.99
N SER A 169 6.95 -10.97 11.00
CA SER A 169 6.16 -11.86 11.87
C SER A 169 6.41 -13.31 11.53
N TRP A 170 6.43 -13.65 10.24
CA TRP A 170 6.77 -15.00 9.78
C TRP A 170 8.18 -15.40 10.25
N THR A 171 9.19 -14.55 10.06
CA THR A 171 10.58 -14.83 10.49
C THR A 171 10.66 -15.07 12.01
N LYS A 172 9.96 -14.22 12.79
CA LYS A 172 9.90 -14.39 14.26
C LYS A 172 9.27 -15.75 14.65
N SER A 173 8.25 -16.21 13.92
CA SER A 173 7.58 -17.50 14.16
C SER A 173 8.43 -18.71 13.79
N GLN A 174 9.51 -18.52 13.02
CA GLN A 174 10.44 -19.59 12.63
C GLN A 174 11.61 -19.80 13.61
N LYS A 175 11.66 -19.04 14.71
CA LYS A 175 12.73 -19.18 15.71
C LYS A 175 12.87 -20.64 16.18
N GLY A 176 14.07 -21.20 16.03
CA GLY A 176 14.36 -22.58 16.38
C GLY A 176 13.91 -23.63 15.37
N LYS A 177 13.46 -23.22 14.17
CA LYS A 177 13.09 -24.11 13.07
C LYS A 177 14.06 -23.95 11.92
N GLU A 178 14.24 -25.01 11.15
CA GLU A 178 14.93 -24.98 9.87
C GLU A 178 13.98 -24.41 8.82
N VAL A 179 14.42 -23.44 8.02
CA VAL A 179 13.62 -22.81 6.98
C VAL A 179 14.43 -22.66 5.71
N ASN A 180 13.75 -22.77 4.58
CA ASN A 180 14.35 -22.54 3.28
C ASN A 180 14.54 -21.04 3.05
N GLY A 181 15.72 -20.65 2.58
CA GLY A 181 16.06 -19.27 2.21
C GLY A 181 16.23 -19.09 0.71
N TYR A 182 16.43 -17.84 0.30
CA TYR A 182 16.80 -17.52 -1.07
C TYR A 182 18.30 -17.53 -1.25
N LEU A 183 18.79 -18.22 -2.29
CA LEU A 183 20.21 -18.16 -2.66
C LEU A 183 20.55 -16.98 -3.57
N ASN A 184 19.59 -16.35 -4.20
CA ASN A 184 19.86 -15.31 -5.19
C ASN A 184 20.01 -13.95 -4.54
N HIS A 185 21.15 -13.31 -4.78
CA HIS A 185 21.45 -11.94 -4.38
C HIS A 185 20.65 -10.89 -5.15
N PHE A 186 19.82 -11.30 -6.12
CA PHE A 186 19.02 -10.39 -6.94
C PHE A 186 17.54 -10.58 -6.63
N TRP A 187 16.89 -9.48 -6.25
CA TRP A 187 15.45 -9.41 -6.17
C TRP A 187 14.87 -9.51 -7.58
N ASN A 188 14.19 -10.60 -7.87
CA ASN A 188 13.63 -10.87 -9.20
C ASN A 188 12.13 -10.61 -9.29
N GLY A 189 11.56 -9.84 -8.35
CA GLY A 189 10.12 -9.61 -8.28
C GLY A 189 9.34 -10.71 -7.53
N CYS A 190 8.04 -10.50 -7.34
CA CYS A 190 7.20 -11.34 -6.49
C CYS A 190 6.93 -12.76 -6.98
N ASN A 191 7.23 -13.07 -8.24
CA ASN A 191 7.01 -14.41 -8.78
C ASN A 191 8.18 -15.36 -8.58
N SER A 192 9.33 -14.85 -8.24
CA SER A 192 10.34 -15.67 -7.62
C SER A 192 9.91 -15.96 -6.18
N GLY A 193 8.82 -16.66 -5.99
CA GLY A 193 8.54 -17.31 -4.73
C GLY A 193 9.82 -18.01 -4.26
N PRO A 194 10.04 -18.27 -2.94
CA PRO A 194 11.23 -18.92 -2.48
C PRO A 194 11.45 -20.15 -3.36
N LYS A 195 12.47 -20.10 -4.23
CA LYS A 195 12.98 -21.34 -4.75
C LYS A 195 13.60 -21.97 -3.54
N MET A 196 12.84 -22.91 -2.98
CA MET A 196 13.34 -23.75 -1.91
C MET A 196 14.60 -24.42 -2.43
N ILE A 197 15.63 -24.33 -1.70
CA ILE A 197 16.85 -25.11 -1.83
C ILE A 197 16.73 -26.21 -0.84
#